data_fdc30a577575acc0d1118097de14926e
#
_entry.id   fdc30a577575acc0d1118097de14926e
#
_cell.length_a   1.000
_cell.length_b   1.000
_cell.length_c   1.000
_cell.angle_alpha   90.00
_cell.angle_beta   90.00
_cell.angle_gamma   90.00
#
_symmetry.space_group_name_H-M   'P 1'
#
loop_
_entity.id
_entity.type
_entity.pdbx_description
1 polymer ?
#
loop_
_entity_poly.entity_id
_entity_poly.type
_entity_poly.pdbx_seq_one_letter_code
_entity_poly.pdbx_strand_id
1 'polypeptide(L)'
;MPLAQLAKAAGAAISRFNRVLEINALPSDEWDVVTEQGTVRAQHVVNAGGCFAPEVGAMVGVKVPLVNLEHQYLVTDSHPALASLARELPVVRDSRCAAYLRQEGQGLLIGPYENWGSKPWALKGMDWGFDRELFQGDLERLMPFLDRCMERMPIFSEVGVKTVINGPITHTPDDNVLVGPQAGLRNFWNLCGSSIGIAQGGIGKYLAQWMVHGQTELNMASLDSRRFGAWADRNYCITKGIESYEVMYTAMGANENRAQGRVRRTSPLFGMLADKGAVHGVVAGYEKPLWFRTNEITSEASTWERSAAHPAVALECAAVQNAAGVIDISGSA
;
A
#
# COMPACT_ATOMS: atom_id res chain seq x y z
N MET A 1 -19.61 16.65 1.74
CA MET A 1 -18.91 15.52 1.06
C MET A 1 -19.81 15.02 -0.07
N PRO A 2 -19.48 15.25 -1.34
CA PRO A 2 -20.40 14.97 -2.45
C PRO A 2 -20.76 13.48 -2.59
N LEU A 3 -19.81 12.55 -2.42
CA LEU A 3 -20.08 11.10 -2.56
C LEU A 3 -21.08 10.57 -1.54
N ALA A 4 -20.97 10.99 -0.26
CA ALA A 4 -21.92 10.58 0.77
C ALA A 4 -23.33 11.13 0.52
N GLN A 5 -23.43 12.35 -0.02
CA GLN A 5 -24.72 12.95 -0.40
C GLN A 5 -25.35 12.20 -1.59
N LEU A 6 -24.56 11.85 -2.59
CA LEU A 6 -25.01 11.06 -3.73
C LEU A 6 -25.46 9.65 -3.30
N ALA A 7 -24.71 8.99 -2.43
CA ALA A 7 -25.09 7.70 -1.87
C ALA A 7 -26.44 7.78 -1.13
N LYS A 8 -26.64 8.81 -0.29
CA LYS A 8 -27.95 9.05 0.38
C LYS A 8 -29.08 9.30 -0.62
N ALA A 9 -28.82 10.10 -1.65
CA ALA A 9 -29.82 10.37 -2.69
C ALA A 9 -30.20 9.08 -3.46
N ALA A 10 -29.27 8.12 -3.56
CA ALA A 10 -29.50 6.79 -4.13
C ALA A 10 -30.09 5.78 -3.13
N GLY A 11 -30.49 6.22 -1.92
CA GLY A 11 -31.16 5.35 -0.93
C GLY A 11 -30.25 4.72 0.13
N ALA A 12 -28.94 5.02 0.14
CA ALA A 12 -28.06 4.49 1.18
C ALA A 12 -28.31 5.17 2.53
N ALA A 13 -28.49 4.38 3.59
CA ALA A 13 -28.52 4.87 4.96
C ALA A 13 -27.09 5.09 5.48
N ILE A 14 -26.82 6.24 6.07
CA ILE A 14 -25.56 6.56 6.73
C ILE A 14 -25.82 6.83 8.20
N SER A 15 -25.46 5.89 9.05
CA SER A 15 -25.53 6.02 10.50
C SER A 15 -24.20 6.54 11.03
N ARG A 16 -24.23 7.72 11.63
CA ARG A 16 -23.07 8.35 12.25
C ARG A 16 -23.11 8.14 13.76
N PHE A 17 -21.92 8.16 14.40
CA PHE A 17 -21.82 7.94 15.85
C PHE A 17 -22.50 6.64 16.29
N ASN A 18 -22.24 5.60 15.52
CA ASN A 18 -22.82 4.28 15.70
C ASN A 18 -21.76 3.23 15.41
N ARG A 19 -20.89 2.98 16.38
CA ARG A 19 -19.78 2.04 16.24
C ARG A 19 -20.30 0.61 16.14
N VAL A 20 -19.67 -0.18 15.25
CA VAL A 20 -19.83 -1.62 15.20
C VAL A 20 -19.10 -2.25 16.39
N LEU A 21 -19.78 -3.09 17.12
CA LEU A 21 -19.28 -3.78 18.31
C LEU A 21 -18.93 -5.23 18.02
N GLU A 22 -19.78 -5.91 17.21
CA GLU A 22 -19.61 -7.30 16.82
C GLU A 22 -20.13 -7.54 15.41
N ILE A 23 -19.59 -8.56 14.75
CA ILE A 23 -20.05 -9.02 13.44
C ILE A 23 -20.18 -10.54 13.52
N ASN A 24 -21.41 -11.05 13.46
CA ASN A 24 -21.74 -12.44 13.69
C ASN A 24 -22.28 -13.09 12.42
N ALA A 25 -21.62 -14.17 11.94
CA ALA A 25 -22.10 -14.95 10.82
C ALA A 25 -23.33 -15.79 11.21
N LEU A 26 -24.30 -15.89 10.32
CA LEU A 26 -25.50 -16.66 10.51
C LEU A 26 -25.51 -17.91 9.62
N PRO A 27 -26.28 -18.98 10.00
CA PRO A 27 -26.41 -20.17 9.17
C PRO A 27 -27.03 -19.92 7.79
N SER A 28 -27.72 -18.78 7.60
CA SER A 28 -28.30 -18.33 6.33
C SER A 28 -27.31 -17.68 5.37
N ASP A 29 -26.00 -17.69 5.69
CA ASP A 29 -24.96 -16.91 4.99
C ASP A 29 -25.15 -15.38 5.08
N GLU A 30 -26.02 -14.92 5.95
CA GLU A 30 -26.20 -13.51 6.33
C GLU A 30 -25.34 -13.16 7.55
N TRP A 31 -25.37 -11.89 7.93
CA TRP A 31 -24.60 -11.34 9.03
C TRP A 31 -25.48 -10.53 9.97
N ASP A 32 -25.31 -10.68 11.28
CA ASP A 32 -25.80 -9.74 12.27
C ASP A 32 -24.64 -8.80 12.66
N VAL A 33 -24.78 -7.53 12.30
CA VAL A 33 -23.84 -6.47 12.65
C VAL A 33 -24.41 -5.73 13.87
N VAL A 34 -23.82 -6.01 15.03
CA VAL A 34 -24.21 -5.38 16.31
C VAL A 34 -23.52 -4.03 16.41
N THR A 35 -24.30 -3.00 16.67
CA THR A 35 -23.82 -1.62 16.83
C THR A 35 -24.30 -1.02 18.14
N GLU A 36 -23.76 0.14 18.53
CA GLU A 36 -24.19 0.87 19.73
C GLU A 36 -25.68 1.26 19.69
N GLN A 37 -26.30 1.36 18.50
CA GLN A 37 -27.69 1.77 18.31
C GLN A 37 -28.63 0.60 17.93
N GLY A 38 -28.14 -0.62 17.93
CA GLY A 38 -28.92 -1.82 17.61
C GLY A 38 -28.21 -2.76 16.62
N THR A 39 -28.91 -3.80 16.24
CA THR A 39 -28.38 -4.83 15.31
C THR A 39 -28.96 -4.66 13.91
N VAL A 40 -28.08 -4.70 12.91
CA VAL A 40 -28.44 -4.65 11.50
C VAL A 40 -28.20 -6.04 10.89
N ARG A 41 -29.24 -6.64 10.31
CA ARG A 41 -29.08 -7.85 9.49
C ARG A 41 -28.73 -7.47 8.07
N ALA A 42 -27.66 -8.07 7.54
CA ALA A 42 -27.15 -7.79 6.20
C ALA A 42 -26.78 -9.05 5.45
N GLN A 43 -27.05 -9.09 4.14
CA GLN A 43 -26.58 -10.17 3.27
C GLN A 43 -25.08 -10.12 3.05
N HIS A 44 -24.51 -8.91 2.99
CA HIS A 44 -23.10 -8.68 2.75
C HIS A 44 -22.54 -7.68 3.76
N VAL A 45 -21.33 -7.91 4.22
CA VAL A 45 -20.56 -6.97 5.04
C VAL A 45 -19.30 -6.54 4.27
N VAL A 46 -19.03 -5.24 4.26
CA VAL A 46 -17.81 -4.68 3.66
C VAL A 46 -16.97 -4.04 4.75
N ASN A 47 -15.78 -4.56 4.97
CA ASN A 47 -14.78 -3.95 5.83
C ASN A 47 -14.09 -2.80 5.08
N ALA A 48 -14.56 -1.58 5.31
CA ALA A 48 -13.98 -0.34 4.82
C ALA A 48 -13.38 0.49 5.97
N GLY A 49 -12.87 -0.19 6.99
CA GLY A 49 -12.47 0.39 8.28
C GLY A 49 -11.18 1.22 8.25
N GLY A 50 -10.50 1.37 7.09
CA GLY A 50 -9.27 2.16 7.00
C GLY A 50 -8.21 1.64 7.96
N CYS A 51 -7.72 2.49 8.86
CA CYS A 51 -6.73 2.09 9.87
C CYS A 51 -7.30 1.10 10.91
N PHE A 52 -8.62 1.00 11.07
CA PHE A 52 -9.30 0.03 11.91
C PHE A 52 -9.62 -1.30 11.19
N ALA A 53 -9.25 -1.44 9.92
CA ALA A 53 -9.61 -2.65 9.17
C ALA A 53 -9.08 -3.95 9.78
N PRO A 54 -7.90 -4.01 10.43
CA PRO A 54 -7.45 -5.20 11.15
C PRO A 54 -8.36 -5.58 12.32
N GLU A 55 -8.85 -4.60 13.08
CA GLU A 55 -9.75 -4.78 14.22
C GLU A 55 -11.13 -5.27 13.76
N VAL A 56 -11.65 -4.71 12.68
CA VAL A 56 -12.89 -5.18 12.05
C VAL A 56 -12.72 -6.62 11.55
N GLY A 57 -11.59 -6.95 10.93
CA GLY A 57 -11.26 -8.31 10.53
C GLY A 57 -11.20 -9.28 11.71
N ALA A 58 -10.64 -8.84 12.84
CA ALA A 58 -10.56 -9.64 14.05
C ALA A 58 -11.94 -10.01 14.62
N MET A 59 -12.98 -9.17 14.45
CA MET A 59 -14.36 -9.47 14.86
C MET A 59 -14.91 -10.72 14.18
N VAL A 60 -14.42 -11.05 12.98
CA VAL A 60 -14.83 -12.24 12.22
C VAL A 60 -13.73 -13.30 12.13
N GLY A 61 -12.69 -13.19 12.96
CA GLY A 61 -11.62 -14.18 13.07
C GLY A 61 -10.60 -14.18 11.94
N VAL A 62 -10.52 -13.08 11.14
CA VAL A 62 -9.56 -12.98 10.03
C VAL A 62 -8.50 -11.92 10.28
N LYS A 63 -7.32 -12.15 9.70
CA LYS A 63 -6.22 -11.18 9.70
C LYS A 63 -6.24 -10.38 8.41
N VAL A 64 -6.38 -9.08 8.51
CA VAL A 64 -6.27 -8.17 7.37
C VAL A 64 -4.79 -7.78 7.23
N PRO A 65 -4.15 -8.06 6.07
CA PRO A 65 -2.71 -7.87 5.89
C PRO A 65 -2.37 -6.40 5.61
N LEU A 66 -2.39 -5.58 6.65
CA LEU A 66 -1.96 -4.19 6.58
C LEU A 66 -1.27 -3.74 7.86
N VAL A 67 -0.52 -2.66 7.78
CA VAL A 67 0.11 -1.96 8.90
C VAL A 67 -0.23 -0.47 8.83
N ASN A 68 -0.42 0.13 9.99
CA ASN A 68 -0.55 1.57 10.13
C ASN A 68 0.81 2.20 10.38
N LEU A 69 1.09 3.30 9.69
CA LEU A 69 2.32 4.08 9.80
C LEU A 69 1.95 5.53 10.05
N GLU A 70 2.80 6.25 10.79
CA GLU A 70 2.71 7.70 10.85
C GLU A 70 3.18 8.30 9.52
N HIS A 71 2.40 9.23 9.01
CA HIS A 71 2.80 10.03 7.84
C HIS A 71 2.52 11.49 8.12
N GLN A 72 3.47 12.33 7.75
CA GLN A 72 3.33 13.76 7.99
C GLN A 72 3.65 14.59 6.76
N TYR A 73 3.03 15.75 6.71
CA TYR A 73 3.32 16.79 5.73
C TYR A 73 3.28 18.15 6.41
N LEU A 74 3.94 19.11 5.81
CA LEU A 74 3.85 20.49 6.25
C LEU A 74 3.11 21.37 5.24
N VAL A 75 2.50 22.42 5.75
CA VAL A 75 1.96 23.53 4.97
C VAL A 75 2.73 24.78 5.32
N THR A 76 3.12 25.54 4.30
CA THR A 76 3.88 26.79 4.48
C THR A 76 2.97 27.98 4.69
N ASP A 77 3.54 29.09 5.11
CA ASP A 77 2.94 30.41 5.00
C ASP A 77 2.66 30.77 3.53
N SER A 78 1.84 31.81 3.33
CA SER A 78 1.52 32.32 2.00
C SER A 78 2.72 32.99 1.34
N HIS A 79 2.84 32.84 0.01
CA HIS A 79 3.87 33.53 -0.77
C HIS A 79 3.22 34.39 -1.87
N PRO A 80 3.66 35.66 -2.08
CA PRO A 80 3.04 36.58 -3.04
C PRO A 80 3.01 36.04 -4.48
N ALA A 81 4.05 35.33 -4.91
CA ALA A 81 4.10 34.72 -6.24
C ALA A 81 2.99 33.70 -6.48
N LEU A 82 2.56 32.98 -5.42
CA LEU A 82 1.46 32.01 -5.53
C LEU A 82 0.10 32.68 -5.47
N ALA A 83 -0.03 33.75 -4.72
CA ALA A 83 -1.28 34.52 -4.64
C ALA A 83 -1.67 35.17 -5.95
N SER A 84 -0.70 35.47 -6.82
CA SER A 84 -0.93 36.10 -8.14
C SER A 84 -1.22 35.10 -9.27
N LEU A 85 -1.17 33.79 -9.03
CA LEU A 85 -1.39 32.79 -10.06
C LEU A 85 -2.87 32.68 -10.44
N ALA A 86 -3.15 32.68 -11.75
CA ALA A 86 -4.49 32.49 -12.28
C ALA A 86 -4.98 31.03 -12.17
N ARG A 87 -4.10 30.09 -11.98
CA ARG A 87 -4.36 28.65 -11.82
C ARG A 87 -3.41 28.06 -10.79
N GLU A 88 -3.88 27.06 -10.05
CA GLU A 88 -3.01 26.28 -9.20
C GLU A 88 -1.91 25.57 -9.97
N LEU A 89 -0.76 25.43 -9.33
CA LEU A 89 0.36 24.67 -9.87
C LEU A 89 0.01 23.17 -9.91
N PRO A 90 0.56 22.44 -10.90
CA PRO A 90 0.45 20.98 -10.90
C PRO A 90 1.04 20.36 -9.63
N VAL A 91 0.48 19.22 -9.21
CA VAL A 91 1.11 18.40 -8.17
C VAL A 91 2.42 17.84 -8.72
N VAL A 92 3.49 17.99 -7.97
CA VAL A 92 4.82 17.48 -8.30
C VAL A 92 5.11 16.29 -7.39
N ARG A 93 5.64 15.23 -7.96
CA ARG A 93 6.27 14.13 -7.26
C ARG A 93 7.75 14.13 -7.64
N ASP A 94 8.61 14.35 -6.66
CA ASP A 94 10.04 14.39 -6.87
C ASP A 94 10.72 13.26 -6.08
N SER A 95 11.34 12.33 -6.83
CA SER A 95 11.99 11.16 -6.24
C SER A 95 13.32 11.49 -5.54
N ARG A 96 13.97 12.62 -5.89
CA ARG A 96 15.19 13.07 -5.19
C ARG A 96 14.88 13.61 -3.80
N CYS A 97 13.74 14.28 -3.66
CA CYS A 97 13.23 14.72 -2.38
C CYS A 97 12.51 13.60 -1.60
N ALA A 98 12.17 12.50 -2.28
CA ALA A 98 11.25 11.49 -1.79
C ALA A 98 9.92 12.10 -1.31
N ALA A 99 9.40 13.10 -2.02
CA ALA A 99 8.27 13.91 -1.58
C ALA A 99 7.27 14.21 -2.71
N TYR A 100 6.03 14.47 -2.31
CA TYR A 100 5.07 15.18 -3.13
C TYR A 100 4.99 16.64 -2.69
N LEU A 101 4.77 17.51 -3.67
CA LEU A 101 4.77 18.94 -3.52
C LEU A 101 3.55 19.49 -4.26
N ARG A 102 2.79 20.38 -3.65
CA ARG A 102 1.66 21.04 -4.31
C ARG A 102 1.39 22.42 -3.73
N GLN A 103 0.66 23.20 -4.47
CA GLN A 103 0.08 24.43 -3.93
C GLN A 103 -1.03 24.10 -2.94
N GLU A 104 -1.10 24.84 -1.85
CA GLU A 104 -2.16 24.78 -0.84
C GLU A 104 -2.65 26.20 -0.56
N GLY A 105 -3.73 26.60 -1.22
CA GLY A 105 -4.20 27.99 -1.22
C GLY A 105 -3.12 28.94 -1.76
N GLN A 106 -2.66 29.85 -0.94
CA GLN A 106 -1.56 30.80 -1.28
C GLN A 106 -0.20 30.35 -0.78
N GLY A 107 -0.09 29.17 -0.19
CA GLY A 107 1.13 28.54 0.28
C GLY A 107 1.45 27.26 -0.47
N LEU A 108 2.36 26.49 0.06
CA LEU A 108 2.81 25.22 -0.48
C LEU A 108 2.60 24.12 0.56
N LEU A 109 2.42 22.89 0.07
CA LEU A 109 2.39 21.69 0.86
C LEU A 109 3.52 20.77 0.43
N ILE A 110 4.26 20.23 1.40
CA ILE A 110 5.34 19.27 1.21
C ILE A 110 5.06 18.05 2.05
N GLY A 111 4.96 16.88 1.40
CA GLY A 111 4.75 15.59 2.08
C GLY A 111 5.82 14.58 1.69
N PRO A 112 6.90 14.48 2.47
CA PRO A 112 7.91 13.46 2.24
C PRO A 112 7.40 12.09 2.67
N TYR A 113 7.85 11.05 1.95
CA TYR A 113 7.86 9.68 2.42
C TYR A 113 9.27 9.39 2.90
N GLU A 114 9.44 9.39 4.21
CA GLU A 114 10.76 9.28 4.81
C GLU A 114 11.35 7.90 4.48
N ASN A 115 12.37 7.88 3.65
CA ASN A 115 13.07 6.67 3.23
C ASN A 115 14.02 6.10 4.30
N TRP A 116 13.87 6.56 5.53
CA TRP A 116 14.47 6.07 6.77
C TRP A 116 13.69 6.61 7.97
N GLY A 117 13.60 5.81 9.01
CA GLY A 117 12.95 6.24 10.25
C GLY A 117 11.43 6.29 10.20
N SER A 118 10.79 5.52 9.29
CA SER A 118 9.35 5.32 9.29
C SER A 118 8.86 4.82 10.65
N LYS A 119 7.69 5.30 11.09
CA LYS A 119 7.14 4.97 12.40
C LYS A 119 5.87 4.12 12.29
N PRO A 120 5.96 2.79 12.46
CA PRO A 120 4.78 1.95 12.58
C PRO A 120 3.98 2.32 13.82
N TRP A 121 2.66 2.34 13.68
CA TRP A 121 1.74 2.73 14.73
C TRP A 121 0.69 1.67 14.98
N ALA A 122 0.15 1.65 16.21
CA ALA A 122 -0.90 0.71 16.66
C ALA A 122 -0.54 -0.77 16.42
N LEU A 123 0.72 -1.14 16.60
CA LEU A 123 1.19 -2.52 16.38
C LEU A 123 0.55 -3.56 17.31
N LYS A 124 -0.04 -3.12 18.41
CA LYS A 124 -0.77 -3.99 19.37
C LYS A 124 -2.29 -3.95 19.19
N GLY A 125 -2.76 -3.24 18.17
CA GLY A 125 -4.17 -2.96 17.92
C GLY A 125 -4.50 -1.48 18.06
N MET A 126 -5.59 -1.08 17.41
CA MET A 126 -6.12 0.28 17.47
C MET A 126 -6.93 0.48 18.76
N ASP A 127 -6.79 1.63 19.37
CA ASP A 127 -7.75 2.10 20.36
C ASP A 127 -9.01 2.60 19.65
N TRP A 128 -10.16 2.01 19.97
CA TRP A 128 -11.45 2.43 19.43
C TRP A 128 -11.84 3.86 19.82
N GLY A 129 -11.20 4.43 20.84
CA GLY A 129 -11.34 5.83 21.22
C GLY A 129 -10.60 6.81 20.32
N PHE A 130 -9.69 6.33 19.45
CA PHE A 130 -8.98 7.20 18.51
C PHE A 130 -9.94 7.74 17.43
N ASP A 131 -10.45 8.94 17.64
CA ASP A 131 -11.43 9.61 16.76
C ASP A 131 -11.03 11.07 16.54
N ARG A 132 -10.86 11.46 15.30
CA ARG A 132 -10.51 12.83 14.86
C ARG A 132 -9.21 13.38 15.45
N GLU A 133 -8.34 12.49 15.86
CA GLU A 133 -7.05 12.84 16.43
C GLU A 133 -5.98 12.86 15.34
N LEU A 134 -5.02 13.74 15.52
CA LEU A 134 -3.78 13.78 14.78
C LEU A 134 -2.64 13.61 15.77
N PHE A 135 -1.53 13.08 15.29
CA PHE A 135 -0.32 13.01 16.09
C PHE A 135 0.33 14.38 16.19
N GLN A 136 1.16 14.57 17.18
CA GLN A 136 2.01 15.75 17.25
C GLN A 136 2.93 15.80 16.02
N GLY A 137 3.03 16.96 15.39
CA GLY A 137 3.96 17.20 14.29
C GLY A 137 5.41 17.12 14.76
N ASP A 138 6.25 16.49 13.96
CA ASP A 138 7.68 16.31 14.22
C ASP A 138 8.46 16.95 13.06
N LEU A 139 8.73 18.24 13.20
CA LEU A 139 9.43 19.01 12.17
C LEU A 139 10.88 18.56 12.01
N GLU A 140 11.55 18.18 13.10
CA GLU A 140 12.95 17.72 13.05
C GLU A 140 13.12 16.50 12.16
N ARG A 141 12.15 15.57 12.21
CA ARG A 141 12.10 14.39 11.34
C ARG A 141 11.94 14.76 9.86
N LEU A 142 11.29 15.89 9.55
CA LEU A 142 11.09 16.35 8.17
C LEU A 142 12.29 17.14 7.62
N MET A 143 13.12 17.76 8.46
CA MET A 143 14.17 18.68 8.02
C MET A 143 15.07 18.13 6.91
N PRO A 144 15.60 16.89 6.97
CA PRO A 144 16.48 16.38 5.91
C PRO A 144 15.83 16.28 4.53
N PHE A 145 14.50 16.18 4.49
CA PHE A 145 13.72 16.15 3.24
C PHE A 145 13.41 17.57 2.78
N LEU A 146 13.16 18.48 3.71
CA LEU A 146 12.92 19.89 3.42
C LEU A 146 14.15 20.55 2.80
N ASP A 147 15.34 20.26 3.28
CA ASP A 147 16.61 20.74 2.70
C ASP A 147 16.70 20.34 1.21
N ARG A 148 16.40 19.08 0.88
CA ARG A 148 16.36 18.62 -0.51
C ARG A 148 15.26 19.30 -1.32
N CYS A 149 14.10 19.57 -0.71
CA CYS A 149 13.01 20.29 -1.38
C CYS A 149 13.39 21.74 -1.66
N MET A 150 14.09 22.43 -0.76
CA MET A 150 14.59 23.79 -0.96
C MET A 150 15.62 23.86 -2.08
N GLU A 151 16.52 22.88 -2.20
CA GLU A 151 17.44 22.76 -3.33
C GLU A 151 16.70 22.63 -4.69
N ARG A 152 15.60 21.88 -4.72
CA ARG A 152 14.82 21.60 -5.93
C ARG A 152 13.83 22.70 -6.30
N MET A 153 13.28 23.35 -5.30
CA MET A 153 12.30 24.44 -5.41
C MET A 153 12.65 25.55 -4.43
N PRO A 154 13.48 26.51 -4.83
CA PRO A 154 14.01 27.55 -3.93
C PRO A 154 12.96 28.38 -3.18
N ILE A 155 11.73 28.50 -3.73
CA ILE A 155 10.61 29.19 -3.08
C ILE A 155 10.32 28.66 -1.67
N PHE A 156 10.66 27.39 -1.36
CA PHE A 156 10.50 26.84 -0.03
C PHE A 156 11.44 27.47 1.01
N SER A 157 12.54 28.05 0.59
CA SER A 157 13.44 28.81 1.48
C SER A 157 12.95 30.23 1.80
N GLU A 158 11.92 30.69 1.08
CA GLU A 158 11.37 32.04 1.22
C GLU A 158 10.11 32.11 2.10
N VAL A 159 9.65 30.95 2.60
CA VAL A 159 8.42 30.83 3.38
C VAL A 159 8.67 30.16 4.73
N GLY A 160 7.88 30.54 5.74
CA GLY A 160 7.84 29.87 7.04
C GLY A 160 6.96 28.62 7.04
N VAL A 161 7.07 27.83 8.09
CA VAL A 161 6.20 26.66 8.34
C VAL A 161 4.96 27.14 9.09
N LYS A 162 3.80 27.03 8.45
CA LYS A 162 2.52 27.36 9.05
C LYS A 162 2.01 26.25 9.97
N THR A 163 2.12 25.00 9.52
CA THR A 163 1.66 23.85 10.31
C THR A 163 2.28 22.56 9.81
N VAL A 164 2.45 21.61 10.73
CA VAL A 164 2.79 20.21 10.42
C VAL A 164 1.58 19.36 10.77
N ILE A 165 1.12 18.56 9.81
CA ILE A 165 0.03 17.60 9.99
C ILE A 165 0.65 16.22 10.03
N ASN A 166 0.38 15.46 11.08
CA ASN A 166 0.85 14.09 11.26
C ASN A 166 -0.34 13.19 11.57
N GLY A 167 -0.48 12.09 10.86
CA GLY A 167 -1.59 11.17 11.06
C GLY A 167 -1.31 9.76 10.55
N PRO A 168 -2.20 8.80 10.85
CA PRO A 168 -2.02 7.43 10.41
C PRO A 168 -2.37 7.25 8.94
N ILE A 169 -1.55 6.49 8.23
CA ILE A 169 -1.86 5.93 6.92
C ILE A 169 -1.68 4.42 6.93
N THR A 170 -2.32 3.72 6.00
CA THR A 170 -2.30 2.26 5.94
C THR A 170 -1.47 1.79 4.76
N HIS A 171 -0.64 0.76 4.98
CA HIS A 171 0.13 0.08 3.95
C HIS A 171 -0.15 -1.41 3.96
N THR A 172 -0.37 -1.97 2.79
CA THR A 172 -0.34 -3.40 2.54
C THR A 172 1.08 -3.84 2.18
N PRO A 173 1.40 -5.15 2.19
CA PRO A 173 2.74 -5.61 1.86
C PRO A 173 3.22 -5.29 0.44
N ASP A 174 2.31 -4.98 -0.48
CA ASP A 174 2.60 -4.69 -1.90
C ASP A 174 2.11 -3.31 -2.36
N ASP A 175 1.66 -2.46 -1.45
CA ASP A 175 1.06 -1.13 -1.67
C ASP A 175 -0.26 -1.12 -2.45
N ASN A 176 -0.73 -2.24 -2.94
CA ASN A 176 -2.04 -2.29 -3.57
C ASN A 176 -3.15 -2.39 -2.51
N VAL A 177 -4.24 -1.72 -2.76
CA VAL A 177 -5.43 -1.80 -1.90
C VAL A 177 -5.96 -3.24 -1.80
N LEU A 178 -6.69 -3.55 -0.74
CA LEU A 178 -7.39 -4.81 -0.55
C LEU A 178 -8.84 -4.63 -0.99
N VAL A 179 -9.20 -5.25 -2.10
CA VAL A 179 -10.56 -5.18 -2.67
C VAL A 179 -11.05 -6.59 -2.97
N GLY A 180 -12.29 -6.89 -2.56
CA GLY A 180 -12.91 -8.17 -2.93
C GLY A 180 -13.22 -9.06 -1.74
N PRO A 181 -13.62 -10.33 -2.00
CA PRO A 181 -14.07 -11.22 -0.96
C PRO A 181 -12.95 -11.63 -0.01
N GLN A 182 -13.30 -11.87 1.24
CA GLN A 182 -12.41 -12.42 2.23
C GLN A 182 -12.34 -13.96 2.08
N ALA A 183 -11.13 -14.50 2.00
CA ALA A 183 -10.95 -15.94 1.99
C ALA A 183 -11.53 -16.61 3.24
N GLY A 184 -12.25 -17.70 3.07
CA GLY A 184 -12.84 -18.48 4.16
C GLY A 184 -14.14 -17.93 4.73
N LEU A 185 -14.61 -16.76 4.29
CA LEU A 185 -15.89 -16.19 4.71
C LEU A 185 -16.80 -15.93 3.51
N ARG A 186 -18.06 -16.30 3.64
CA ARG A 186 -19.09 -15.95 2.64
C ARG A 186 -19.61 -14.54 2.90
N ASN A 187 -19.80 -13.80 1.82
CA ASN A 187 -20.44 -12.48 1.85
C ASN A 187 -19.74 -11.45 2.77
N PHE A 188 -18.49 -11.69 3.11
CA PHE A 188 -17.61 -10.72 3.78
C PHE A 188 -16.56 -10.23 2.81
N TRP A 189 -16.45 -8.91 2.68
CA TRP A 189 -15.65 -8.24 1.66
C TRP A 189 -14.69 -7.24 2.29
N ASN A 190 -13.57 -6.99 1.64
CA ASN A 190 -12.63 -5.94 2.03
C ASN A 190 -12.61 -4.80 1.02
N LEU A 191 -12.47 -3.58 1.53
CA LEU A 191 -12.26 -2.36 0.78
C LEU A 191 -11.38 -1.42 1.62
N CYS A 192 -10.11 -1.78 1.78
CA CYS A 192 -9.21 -1.12 2.72
C CYS A 192 -7.76 -1.16 2.26
N GLY A 193 -6.83 -0.64 3.06
CA GLY A 193 -5.40 -0.67 2.77
C GLY A 193 -4.94 0.39 1.75
N SER A 194 -5.69 1.46 1.57
CA SER A 194 -5.29 2.57 0.70
C SER A 194 -4.53 3.63 1.51
N SER A 195 -3.25 3.80 1.21
CA SER A 195 -2.46 4.92 1.71
C SER A 195 -2.82 6.24 1.00
N ILE A 196 -3.41 6.15 -0.19
CA ILE A 196 -3.74 7.30 -1.04
C ILE A 196 -5.24 7.35 -1.27
N GLY A 197 -5.90 8.42 -0.80
CA GLY A 197 -7.34 8.60 -0.89
C GLY A 197 -7.92 8.67 -2.31
N ILE A 198 -7.11 8.90 -3.34
CA ILE A 198 -7.56 8.99 -4.74
C ILE A 198 -8.09 7.67 -5.31
N ALA A 199 -7.69 6.53 -4.76
CA ALA A 199 -8.19 5.23 -5.19
C ALA A 199 -9.65 4.96 -4.81
N GLN A 200 -10.20 5.69 -3.85
CA GLN A 200 -11.48 5.38 -3.18
C GLN A 200 -12.69 5.38 -4.12
N GLY A 201 -12.76 6.29 -5.08
CA GLY A 201 -13.90 6.37 -6.01
C GLY A 201 -14.00 5.17 -6.94
N GLY A 202 -12.89 4.83 -7.60
CA GLY A 202 -12.85 3.74 -8.59
C GLY A 202 -13.03 2.36 -7.98
N ILE A 203 -12.34 2.08 -6.88
CA ILE A 203 -12.42 0.75 -6.24
C ILE A 203 -13.81 0.43 -5.68
N GLY A 204 -14.56 1.45 -5.23
CA GLY A 204 -15.94 1.27 -4.79
C GLY A 204 -16.85 0.78 -5.92
N LYS A 205 -16.70 1.33 -7.13
CA LYS A 205 -17.42 0.88 -8.33
C LYS A 205 -17.15 -0.61 -8.61
N TYR A 206 -15.88 -0.99 -8.65
CA TYR A 206 -15.50 -2.36 -9.00
C TYR A 206 -15.89 -3.36 -7.91
N LEU A 207 -15.80 -3.00 -6.64
CA LEU A 207 -16.31 -3.84 -5.58
C LEU A 207 -17.83 -4.07 -5.73
N ALA A 208 -18.60 -3.00 -5.98
CA ALA A 208 -20.05 -3.12 -6.21
C ALA A 208 -20.37 -4.02 -7.40
N GLN A 209 -19.66 -3.90 -8.53
CA GLN A 209 -19.79 -4.80 -9.66
C GLN A 209 -19.53 -6.26 -9.26
N TRP A 210 -18.46 -6.48 -8.49
CA TRP A 210 -18.09 -7.83 -8.06
C TRP A 210 -19.15 -8.45 -7.14
N MET A 211 -19.67 -7.67 -6.19
CA MET A 211 -20.74 -8.11 -5.28
C MET A 211 -22.05 -8.44 -6.02
N VAL A 212 -22.42 -7.62 -7.01
CA VAL A 212 -23.71 -7.76 -7.72
C VAL A 212 -23.65 -8.78 -8.85
N HIS A 213 -22.54 -8.81 -9.61
CA HIS A 213 -22.43 -9.60 -10.83
C HIS A 213 -21.47 -10.81 -10.69
N GLY A 214 -20.81 -10.98 -9.53
CA GLY A 214 -19.83 -12.04 -9.32
C GLY A 214 -18.49 -11.81 -10.04
N GLN A 215 -18.38 -10.76 -10.83
CA GLN A 215 -17.18 -10.40 -11.60
C GLN A 215 -17.11 -8.89 -11.85
N THR A 216 -15.94 -8.42 -12.24
CA THR A 216 -15.69 -7.02 -12.59
C THR A 216 -15.35 -6.88 -14.08
N GLU A 217 -15.58 -5.70 -14.65
CA GLU A 217 -15.19 -5.39 -16.04
C GLU A 217 -13.66 -5.30 -16.24
N LEU A 218 -12.90 -5.11 -15.16
CA LEU A 218 -11.44 -5.09 -15.16
C LEU A 218 -10.89 -6.28 -14.36
N ASN A 219 -9.69 -6.72 -14.73
CA ASN A 219 -8.98 -7.71 -13.93
C ASN A 219 -8.53 -7.10 -12.60
N MET A 220 -9.09 -7.62 -11.50
CA MET A 220 -8.83 -7.17 -10.14
C MET A 220 -7.82 -8.05 -9.39
N ALA A 221 -7.16 -9.00 -10.05
CA ALA A 221 -6.30 -9.99 -9.38
C ALA A 221 -5.19 -9.35 -8.52
N SER A 222 -4.60 -8.23 -8.97
CA SER A 222 -3.60 -7.50 -8.21
C SER A 222 -4.14 -6.78 -6.96
N LEU A 223 -5.46 -6.60 -6.88
CA LEU A 223 -6.15 -5.92 -5.77
C LEU A 223 -6.94 -6.91 -4.90
N ASP A 224 -7.16 -8.14 -5.39
CA ASP A 224 -7.93 -9.17 -4.69
C ASP A 224 -7.37 -9.42 -3.29
N SER A 225 -8.20 -9.25 -2.27
CA SER A 225 -7.77 -9.44 -0.88
C SER A 225 -7.27 -10.87 -0.59
N ARG A 226 -7.69 -11.85 -1.41
CA ARG A 226 -7.29 -13.26 -1.31
C ARG A 226 -5.86 -13.53 -1.82
N ARG A 227 -5.19 -12.55 -2.46
CA ARG A 227 -3.77 -12.66 -2.87
C ARG A 227 -2.82 -12.87 -1.69
N PHE A 228 -3.24 -12.50 -0.50
CA PHE A 228 -2.55 -12.77 0.75
C PHE A 228 -3.22 -13.93 1.49
N GLY A 229 -2.43 -14.95 1.82
CA GLY A 229 -2.86 -16.07 2.66
C GLY A 229 -2.19 -16.03 4.05
N ALA A 230 -2.25 -17.14 4.76
CA ALA A 230 -1.66 -17.27 6.10
C ALA A 230 -0.13 -17.02 6.13
N TRP A 231 0.54 -17.14 4.98
CA TRP A 231 1.97 -16.85 4.81
C TRP A 231 2.32 -15.37 5.06
N ALA A 232 1.38 -14.46 4.80
CA ALA A 232 1.52 -13.03 5.08
C ALA A 232 1.17 -12.75 6.53
N ASP A 233 2.02 -13.22 7.44
CA ASP A 233 1.85 -12.99 8.88
C ASP A 233 2.07 -11.51 9.26
N ARG A 234 1.78 -11.18 10.53
CA ARG A 234 1.89 -9.81 11.01
C ARG A 234 3.29 -9.23 10.84
N ASN A 235 4.33 -10.00 11.11
CA ASN A 235 5.71 -9.53 10.99
C ASN A 235 6.06 -9.23 9.54
N TYR A 236 5.62 -10.09 8.62
CA TYR A 236 5.78 -9.83 7.18
C TYR A 236 5.05 -8.54 6.77
N CYS A 237 3.81 -8.35 7.20
CA CYS A 237 3.03 -7.15 6.88
C CYS A 237 3.70 -5.88 7.40
N ILE A 238 4.23 -5.89 8.64
CA ILE A 238 4.95 -4.77 9.24
C ILE A 238 6.22 -4.48 8.42
N THR A 239 7.06 -5.50 8.19
CA THR A 239 8.33 -5.34 7.48
C THR A 239 8.14 -4.83 6.06
N LYS A 240 7.18 -5.42 5.33
CA LYS A 240 6.88 -5.00 3.95
C LYS A 240 6.19 -3.64 3.88
N GLY A 241 5.29 -3.34 4.81
CA GLY A 241 4.65 -2.03 4.86
C GLY A 241 5.64 -0.90 5.14
N ILE A 242 6.62 -1.12 6.01
CA ILE A 242 7.73 -0.18 6.25
C ILE A 242 8.55 -0.01 4.97
N GLU A 243 8.99 -1.10 4.35
CA GLU A 243 9.75 -1.05 3.10
C GLU A 243 8.97 -0.30 2.00
N SER A 244 7.68 -0.60 1.86
CA SER A 244 6.80 0.04 0.88
C SER A 244 6.66 1.54 1.11
N TYR A 245 6.50 1.96 2.36
CA TYR A 245 6.47 3.38 2.72
C TYR A 245 7.79 4.08 2.35
N GLU A 246 8.91 3.51 2.75
CA GLU A 246 10.23 4.11 2.58
C GLU A 246 10.65 4.24 1.11
N VAL A 247 10.17 3.37 0.23
CA VAL A 247 10.49 3.41 -1.20
C VAL A 247 9.44 4.07 -2.07
N MET A 248 8.29 4.46 -1.50
CA MET A 248 7.12 4.96 -2.26
C MET A 248 7.48 6.07 -3.26
N TYR A 249 8.36 7.00 -2.88
CA TYR A 249 8.78 8.13 -3.71
C TYR A 249 10.26 8.09 -4.09
N THR A 250 10.95 7.01 -3.75
CA THR A 250 12.37 6.85 -4.11
C THR A 250 12.51 6.45 -5.58
N ALA A 251 13.52 6.97 -6.25
CA ALA A 251 13.91 6.50 -7.57
C ALA A 251 14.63 5.16 -7.44
N MET A 252 14.06 4.12 -8.02
CA MET A 252 14.59 2.76 -7.97
C MET A 252 15.03 2.34 -9.37
N GLY A 253 16.10 1.57 -9.46
CA GLY A 253 16.55 0.97 -10.72
C GLY A 253 15.52 -0.06 -11.23
N ALA A 254 15.51 -0.29 -12.54
CA ALA A 254 14.54 -1.20 -13.17
C ALA A 254 14.67 -2.66 -12.70
N ASN A 255 15.84 -3.06 -12.21
CA ASN A 255 16.15 -4.39 -11.69
C ASN A 255 16.07 -4.47 -10.16
N GLU A 256 15.55 -3.44 -9.50
CA GLU A 256 15.44 -3.46 -8.04
C GLU A 256 14.40 -4.48 -7.58
N ASN A 257 14.78 -5.21 -6.56
CA ASN A 257 13.95 -6.22 -5.93
C ASN A 257 13.82 -5.92 -4.44
N ARG A 258 12.59 -5.68 -4.00
CA ARG A 258 12.27 -5.38 -2.60
C ARG A 258 12.54 -6.59 -1.73
N ALA A 259 13.68 -6.59 -1.03
CA ALA A 259 14.23 -7.77 -0.39
C ALA A 259 13.72 -8.07 1.02
N GLN A 260 13.05 -7.12 1.67
CA GLN A 260 12.64 -7.27 3.06
C GLN A 260 11.58 -8.36 3.25
N GLY A 261 11.59 -8.99 4.44
CA GLY A 261 10.58 -9.99 4.81
C GLY A 261 10.69 -11.35 4.10
N ARG A 262 11.79 -11.62 3.36
CA ARG A 262 12.06 -12.89 2.67
C ARG A 262 12.64 -13.92 3.66
N VAL A 263 12.51 -15.22 3.49
CA VAL A 263 11.86 -16.00 2.43
C VAL A 263 10.47 -16.40 2.92
N ARG A 264 9.42 -16.40 2.09
CA ARG A 264 8.06 -16.75 2.53
C ARG A 264 7.42 -17.89 1.75
N ARG A 265 7.43 -17.80 0.43
CA ARG A 265 6.84 -18.82 -0.44
C ARG A 265 7.89 -19.27 -1.44
N THR A 266 8.10 -20.58 -1.50
CA THR A 266 9.11 -21.19 -2.38
C THR A 266 8.48 -22.30 -3.20
N SER A 267 9.03 -22.55 -4.37
CA SER A 267 8.76 -23.78 -5.09
C SER A 267 9.53 -24.95 -4.46
N PRO A 268 9.17 -26.21 -4.74
CA PRO A 268 9.97 -27.36 -4.36
C PRO A 268 11.41 -27.34 -4.91
N LEU A 269 11.65 -26.58 -5.97
CA LEU A 269 12.96 -26.47 -6.61
C LEU A 269 13.85 -25.38 -6.00
N PHE A 270 13.32 -24.53 -5.10
CA PHE A 270 14.03 -23.37 -4.58
C PHE A 270 15.44 -23.68 -4.07
N GLY A 271 15.58 -24.67 -3.18
CA GLY A 271 16.89 -25.06 -2.63
C GLY A 271 17.84 -25.54 -3.71
N MET A 272 17.38 -26.43 -4.60
CA MET A 272 18.19 -26.96 -5.70
C MET A 272 18.66 -25.84 -6.65
N LEU A 273 17.81 -24.87 -6.95
CA LEU A 273 18.16 -23.73 -7.80
C LEU A 273 19.13 -22.79 -7.09
N ALA A 274 18.94 -22.56 -5.79
CA ALA A 274 19.87 -21.77 -4.98
C ALA A 274 21.28 -22.40 -4.95
N ASP A 275 21.37 -23.71 -4.76
CA ASP A 275 22.62 -24.45 -4.80
C ASP A 275 23.33 -24.37 -6.17
N LYS A 276 22.58 -24.22 -7.24
CA LYS A 276 23.08 -23.97 -8.60
C LYS A 276 23.42 -22.50 -8.87
N GLY A 277 23.32 -21.62 -7.87
CA GLY A 277 23.68 -20.21 -7.97
C GLY A 277 22.55 -19.30 -8.41
N ALA A 278 21.29 -19.74 -8.35
CA ALA A 278 20.18 -18.86 -8.68
C ALA A 278 20.14 -17.62 -7.78
N VAL A 279 19.95 -16.47 -8.38
CA VAL A 279 19.59 -15.22 -7.72
C VAL A 279 18.08 -15.09 -7.80
N HIS A 280 17.44 -15.04 -6.64
CA HIS A 280 15.97 -15.02 -6.56
C HIS A 280 15.45 -13.60 -6.36
N GLY A 281 14.35 -13.29 -7.03
CA GLY A 281 13.47 -12.17 -6.75
C GLY A 281 12.14 -12.64 -6.16
N VAL A 282 11.28 -11.69 -5.77
CA VAL A 282 9.97 -11.99 -5.21
C VAL A 282 8.86 -11.48 -6.12
N VAL A 283 7.94 -12.36 -6.46
CA VAL A 283 6.70 -12.02 -7.18
C VAL A 283 5.53 -12.58 -6.40
N ALA A 284 4.61 -11.73 -5.95
CA ALA A 284 3.45 -12.12 -5.13
C ALA A 284 3.82 -13.00 -3.91
N GLY A 285 4.94 -12.69 -3.27
CA GLY A 285 5.47 -13.43 -2.13
C GLY A 285 6.21 -14.73 -2.48
N TYR A 286 6.22 -15.16 -3.75
CA TYR A 286 7.00 -16.32 -4.21
C TYR A 286 8.41 -15.93 -4.61
N GLU A 287 9.37 -16.75 -4.16
CA GLU A 287 10.74 -16.69 -4.63
C GLU A 287 10.82 -17.21 -6.08
N LYS A 288 11.29 -16.36 -6.98
CA LYS A 288 11.48 -16.69 -8.39
C LYS A 288 12.94 -16.58 -8.77
N PRO A 289 13.54 -17.58 -9.46
CA PRO A 289 14.86 -17.42 -10.03
C PRO A 289 14.81 -16.35 -11.12
N LEU A 290 15.66 -15.34 -11.00
CA LEU A 290 15.80 -14.24 -11.96
C LEU A 290 16.92 -14.54 -12.96
N TRP A 291 18.06 -15.01 -12.47
CA TRP A 291 19.24 -15.38 -13.24
C TRP A 291 20.18 -16.24 -12.38
N PHE A 292 21.19 -16.84 -13.00
CA PHE A 292 22.16 -17.68 -12.29
C PHE A 292 23.55 -17.03 -12.29
N ARG A 293 24.19 -17.04 -11.12
CA ARG A 293 25.58 -16.57 -10.96
C ARG A 293 26.51 -17.34 -11.87
N THR A 294 27.49 -16.65 -12.40
CA THR A 294 28.65 -17.23 -13.07
C THR A 294 29.90 -17.03 -12.22
N ASN A 295 31.06 -17.58 -12.65
CA ASN A 295 32.33 -17.32 -11.96
C ASN A 295 32.72 -15.83 -11.97
N GLU A 296 32.24 -15.05 -12.95
CA GLU A 296 32.56 -13.65 -13.15
C GLU A 296 31.49 -12.71 -12.58
N ILE A 297 30.23 -13.16 -12.59
CA ILE A 297 29.07 -12.33 -12.21
C ILE A 297 28.38 -12.97 -11.01
N THR A 298 28.62 -12.40 -9.82
CA THR A 298 28.14 -12.94 -8.55
C THR A 298 27.06 -12.09 -7.89
N SER A 299 26.93 -10.82 -8.29
CA SER A 299 25.97 -9.87 -7.74
C SER A 299 25.52 -8.86 -8.78
N GLU A 300 24.45 -8.16 -8.49
CA GLU A 300 23.87 -7.13 -9.32
C GLU A 300 23.48 -5.94 -8.43
N ALA A 301 23.84 -4.73 -8.86
CA ALA A 301 23.38 -3.48 -8.25
C ALA A 301 22.12 -2.98 -8.96
N SER A 302 21.28 -2.27 -8.22
CA SER A 302 20.15 -1.55 -8.80
C SER A 302 20.64 -0.49 -9.80
N THR A 303 20.09 -0.49 -11.01
CA THR A 303 20.53 0.41 -12.09
C THR A 303 19.40 0.74 -13.07
N TRP A 304 19.50 1.91 -13.71
CA TRP A 304 18.67 2.30 -14.86
C TRP A 304 19.30 1.93 -16.21
N GLU A 305 20.54 1.46 -16.18
CA GLU A 305 21.28 1.00 -17.34
C GLU A 305 21.11 -0.52 -17.52
N ARG A 306 21.86 -1.08 -18.47
CA ARG A 306 21.91 -2.54 -18.66
C ARG A 306 22.49 -3.19 -17.41
N SER A 307 21.76 -4.12 -16.84
CA SER A 307 22.12 -4.86 -15.64
C SER A 307 23.46 -5.62 -15.81
N ALA A 308 24.24 -5.69 -14.73
CA ALA A 308 25.46 -6.50 -14.69
C ALA A 308 25.18 -8.01 -14.89
N ALA A 309 23.96 -8.47 -14.59
CA ALA A 309 23.53 -9.85 -14.84
C ALA A 309 23.25 -10.16 -16.32
N HIS A 310 23.16 -9.15 -17.20
CA HIS A 310 22.78 -9.33 -18.60
C HIS A 310 23.64 -10.38 -19.36
N PRO A 311 24.96 -10.46 -19.21
CA PRO A 311 25.72 -11.50 -19.88
C PRO A 311 25.37 -12.91 -19.41
N ALA A 312 25.08 -13.09 -18.10
CA ALA A 312 24.63 -14.38 -17.57
C ALA A 312 23.26 -14.76 -18.16
N VAL A 313 22.31 -13.83 -18.18
CA VAL A 313 20.99 -14.03 -18.81
C VAL A 313 21.12 -14.36 -20.29
N ALA A 314 22.04 -13.71 -21.02
CA ALA A 314 22.27 -13.99 -22.43
C ALA A 314 22.77 -15.43 -22.66
N LEU A 315 23.63 -15.95 -21.80
CA LEU A 315 24.11 -17.37 -21.83
C LEU A 315 22.94 -18.32 -21.56
N GLU A 316 22.08 -18.03 -20.58
CA GLU A 316 20.91 -18.85 -20.29
C GLU A 316 19.93 -18.87 -21.47
N CYS A 317 19.66 -17.73 -22.08
CA CYS A 317 18.81 -17.63 -23.27
C CYS A 317 19.40 -18.46 -24.44
N ALA A 318 20.71 -18.36 -24.68
CA ALA A 318 21.39 -19.15 -25.72
C ALA A 318 21.32 -20.66 -25.44
N ALA A 319 21.46 -21.07 -24.18
CA ALA A 319 21.34 -22.47 -23.78
C ALA A 319 19.92 -23.02 -24.05
N VAL A 320 18.90 -22.27 -23.70
CA VAL A 320 17.50 -22.64 -23.97
C VAL A 320 17.21 -22.74 -25.48
N GLN A 321 17.74 -21.79 -26.28
CA GLN A 321 17.50 -21.75 -27.72
C GLN A 321 18.24 -22.89 -28.47
N ASN A 322 19.44 -23.25 -28.01
CA ASN A 322 20.30 -24.21 -28.71
C ASN A 322 20.26 -25.64 -28.14
N ALA A 323 19.64 -25.82 -26.98
CA ALA A 323 19.57 -27.13 -26.32
C ALA A 323 18.19 -27.32 -25.67
N ALA A 324 18.11 -27.32 -24.32
CA ALA A 324 16.88 -27.49 -23.57
C ALA A 324 16.87 -26.57 -22.35
N GLY A 325 15.68 -26.13 -21.97
CA GLY A 325 15.45 -25.31 -20.78
C GLY A 325 14.37 -25.90 -19.87
N VAL A 326 14.54 -25.67 -18.58
CA VAL A 326 13.52 -25.95 -17.54
C VAL A 326 13.14 -24.64 -16.90
N ILE A 327 11.85 -24.36 -16.84
CA ILE A 327 11.31 -23.12 -16.28
C ILE A 327 10.45 -23.46 -15.08
N ASP A 328 10.75 -22.86 -13.93
CA ASP A 328 9.91 -22.92 -12.73
C ASP A 328 8.77 -21.91 -12.85
N ILE A 329 7.56 -22.41 -13.12
CA ILE A 329 6.33 -21.61 -13.23
C ILE A 329 5.51 -21.58 -11.93
N SER A 330 6.02 -22.11 -10.81
CA SER A 330 5.33 -22.04 -9.51
C SER A 330 5.00 -20.59 -9.14
N GLY A 331 3.81 -20.39 -8.57
CA GLY A 331 3.32 -19.05 -8.22
C GLY A 331 2.92 -18.17 -9.41
N SER A 332 2.75 -18.73 -10.58
CA SER A 332 2.19 -18.05 -11.76
C SER A 332 0.68 -18.27 -11.93
N ALA A 333 0.05 -19.00 -10.98
CA ALA A 333 -1.38 -19.29 -10.95
C ALA A 333 -2.13 -18.35 -10.02
#